data_e6a6fff76c7990843d58cb3084eb4587
#
_entry.id   e6a6fff76c7990843d58cb3084eb4587
#
_cell.length_a   1.000
_cell.length_b   1.000
_cell.length_c   1.000
_cell.angle_alpha   90.00
_cell.angle_beta   90.00
_cell.angle_gamma   90.00
#
_symmetry.space_group_name_H-M   'P 1'
#
loop_
_entity.id
_entity.type
_entity.pdbx_description
1 polymer ?
#
loop_
_entity_poly.entity_id
_entity_poly.type
_entity_poly.pdbx_seq_one_letter_code
_entity_poly.pdbx_strand_id
1 'polypeptide(L)'
;FRLQDEQYSNILSCKLNLPTNDTRDILHATKMLSRKVYKSGYNFIKAGVMLSDFYDKGVYQSDFFIPDSRRPKSEKLMKTIDKINATGGNRITFAAQGIRKPWSMQRHFQSPKYTTNWNDLLVVK
;
A
#
# COMPACT_ATOMS: atom_id res chain seq x y z
N PHE A 1 -5.76 -26.26 -9.84
CA PHE A 1 -7.00 -25.48 -10.02
C PHE A 1 -8.19 -26.44 -9.83
N ARG A 2 -8.84 -26.43 -8.67
CA ARG A 2 -10.13 -27.08 -8.50
C ARG A 2 -11.21 -26.09 -8.98
N LEU A 3 -11.81 -26.39 -10.12
CA LEU A 3 -12.89 -25.62 -10.75
C LEU A 3 -14.26 -25.77 -10.04
N GLN A 4 -14.30 -26.37 -8.85
CA GLN A 4 -15.56 -26.73 -8.16
C GLN A 4 -15.91 -25.83 -6.96
N ASP A 5 -15.03 -24.90 -6.56
CA ASP A 5 -15.35 -24.00 -5.47
C ASP A 5 -16.00 -22.72 -6.04
N GLU A 6 -17.11 -22.29 -5.47
CA GLU A 6 -17.75 -21.02 -5.82
C GLU A 6 -16.73 -19.89 -5.72
N GLN A 7 -16.46 -19.24 -6.84
CA GLN A 7 -15.53 -18.11 -6.89
C GLN A 7 -16.24 -16.86 -6.34
N TYR A 8 -15.74 -16.33 -5.26
CA TYR A 8 -16.17 -15.05 -4.73
C TYR A 8 -15.23 -13.93 -5.19
N SER A 9 -15.79 -12.91 -5.83
CA SER A 9 -15.09 -11.69 -6.22
C SER A 9 -15.92 -10.48 -5.83
N ASN A 10 -15.30 -9.48 -5.24
CA ASN A 10 -15.97 -8.23 -4.89
C ASN A 10 -15.01 -7.05 -4.98
N ILE A 11 -15.51 -5.92 -5.45
CA ILE A 11 -14.77 -4.68 -5.59
C ILE A 11 -15.59 -3.56 -4.97
N LEU A 12 -14.98 -2.80 -4.09
CA LEU A 12 -15.57 -1.58 -3.54
C LEU A 12 -14.59 -0.42 -3.69
N SER A 13 -15.13 0.75 -4.01
CA SER A 13 -14.38 2.00 -4.05
C SER A 13 -14.97 3.01 -3.07
N CYS A 14 -14.13 3.91 -2.60
CA CYS A 14 -14.55 5.09 -1.86
C CYS A 14 -13.67 6.28 -2.25
N LYS A 15 -14.26 7.46 -2.23
CA LYS A 15 -13.51 8.70 -2.37
C LYS A 15 -13.01 9.13 -0.98
N LEU A 16 -11.76 9.52 -0.90
CA LEU A 16 -11.21 10.15 0.30
C LEU A 16 -11.76 11.57 0.41
N ASN A 17 -12.08 12.02 1.61
CA ASN A 17 -12.61 13.37 1.83
C ASN A 17 -11.65 14.46 1.36
N LEU A 18 -10.35 14.20 1.50
CA LEU A 18 -9.28 15.08 1.04
C LEU A 18 -8.20 14.25 0.34
N PRO A 19 -7.59 14.77 -0.74
CA PRO A 19 -6.42 14.16 -1.35
C PRO A 19 -5.30 14.06 -0.30
N THR A 20 -4.71 12.90 -0.15
CA THR A 20 -3.66 12.65 0.85
C THR A 20 -2.61 11.70 0.31
N ASN A 21 -1.37 11.92 0.70
CA ASN A 21 -0.26 10.98 0.54
C ASN A 21 0.11 10.31 1.86
N ASP A 22 -0.66 10.54 2.91
CA ASP A 22 -0.45 9.92 4.22
C ASP A 22 -0.88 8.45 4.18
N THR A 23 0.09 7.56 4.34
CA THR A 23 -0.15 6.12 4.37
C THR A 23 -1.16 5.70 5.44
N ARG A 24 -1.26 6.44 6.54
CA ARG A 24 -2.21 6.13 7.63
C ARG A 24 -3.65 6.34 7.18
N ASP A 25 -3.93 7.41 6.44
CA ASP A 25 -5.27 7.71 5.92
C ASP A 25 -5.68 6.67 4.88
N ILE A 26 -4.75 6.31 4.00
CA ILE A 26 -4.95 5.27 2.98
C ILE A 26 -5.23 3.91 3.65
N LEU A 27 -4.43 3.53 4.66
CA LEU A 27 -4.63 2.29 5.40
C LEU A 27 -5.96 2.28 6.16
N HIS A 28 -6.37 3.42 6.73
CA HIS A 28 -7.67 3.53 7.39
C HIS A 28 -8.83 3.28 6.44
N ALA A 29 -8.84 3.95 5.28
CA ALA A 29 -9.84 3.75 4.25
C ALA A 29 -9.86 2.31 3.72
N THR A 30 -8.68 1.76 3.42
CA THR A 30 -8.53 0.37 2.97
C THR A 30 -9.08 -0.62 3.99
N LYS A 31 -8.80 -0.41 5.29
CA LYS A 31 -9.32 -1.27 6.37
C LYS A 31 -10.84 -1.20 6.46
N MET A 32 -11.44 -0.03 6.27
CA MET A 32 -12.90 0.12 6.24
C MET A 32 -13.52 -0.62 5.06
N LEU A 33 -12.93 -0.49 3.87
CA LEU A 33 -13.41 -1.17 2.66
C LEU A 33 -13.23 -2.69 2.77
N SER A 34 -12.08 -3.15 3.27
CA SER A 34 -11.81 -4.59 3.40
C SER A 34 -12.81 -5.31 4.29
N ARG A 35 -13.29 -4.67 5.36
CA ARG A 35 -14.33 -5.24 6.21
C ARG A 35 -15.67 -5.44 5.49
N LYS A 36 -15.97 -4.57 4.51
CA LYS A 36 -17.21 -4.67 3.72
C LYS A 36 -17.11 -5.69 2.58
N VAL A 37 -15.90 -5.86 2.04
CA VAL A 37 -15.62 -6.84 0.98
C VAL A 37 -15.45 -8.25 1.53
N TYR A 38 -14.92 -8.37 2.74
CA TYR A 38 -14.64 -9.66 3.35
C TYR A 38 -15.91 -10.45 3.60
N LYS A 39 -15.92 -11.69 3.18
CA LYS A 39 -16.98 -12.66 3.43
C LYS A 39 -16.36 -13.92 4.05
N SER A 40 -16.85 -14.31 5.21
CA SER A 40 -16.39 -15.52 5.89
C SER A 40 -16.73 -16.79 5.09
N GLY A 41 -15.89 -17.81 5.20
CA GLY A 41 -16.10 -19.10 4.52
C GLY A 41 -15.47 -19.20 3.13
N TYR A 42 -14.86 -18.12 2.61
CA TYR A 42 -14.15 -18.14 1.32
C TYR A 42 -12.64 -18.07 1.52
N ASN A 43 -11.91 -18.85 0.73
CA ASN A 43 -10.45 -18.79 0.67
C ASN A 43 -10.03 -17.77 -0.38
N PHE A 44 -9.54 -16.63 0.05
CA PHE A 44 -9.10 -15.56 -0.85
C PHE A 44 -7.73 -15.90 -1.45
N ILE A 45 -7.63 -15.89 -2.76
CA ILE A 45 -6.39 -16.14 -3.50
C ILE A 45 -5.63 -14.82 -3.72
N LYS A 46 -6.36 -13.71 -3.95
CA LYS A 46 -5.77 -12.42 -4.28
C LYS A 46 -6.56 -11.29 -3.62
N ALA A 47 -5.83 -10.34 -3.07
CA ALA A 47 -6.36 -9.07 -2.62
C ALA A 47 -5.51 -7.94 -3.21
N GLY A 48 -6.14 -6.83 -3.55
CA GLY A 48 -5.46 -5.68 -4.13
C GLY A 48 -6.08 -4.37 -3.69
N VAL A 49 -5.30 -3.31 -3.74
CA VAL A 49 -5.73 -1.94 -3.55
C VAL A 49 -5.29 -1.15 -4.78
N MET A 50 -6.21 -0.38 -5.34
CA MET A 50 -5.93 0.52 -6.44
C MET A 50 -6.22 1.95 -5.99
N LEU A 51 -5.31 2.85 -6.26
CA LEU A 51 -5.49 4.29 -6.06
C LEU A 51 -5.70 4.92 -7.43
N SER A 52 -6.63 5.84 -7.52
CA SER A 52 -6.96 6.61 -8.73
C SER A 52 -7.22 8.07 -8.38
N ASP A 53 -7.50 8.88 -9.37
CA ASP A 53 -7.80 10.31 -9.22
C ASP A 53 -6.71 11.06 -8.46
N PHE A 54 -5.48 10.96 -8.98
CA PHE A 54 -4.34 11.67 -8.39
C PHE A 54 -4.44 13.17 -8.69
N TYR A 55 -4.07 13.96 -7.69
CA TYR A 55 -4.02 15.42 -7.77
C TYR A 55 -2.59 15.91 -7.57
N ASP A 56 -2.24 16.97 -8.26
CA ASP A 56 -0.97 17.66 -8.04
C ASP A 56 -0.93 18.31 -6.66
N LYS A 57 0.27 18.49 -6.15
CA LYS A 57 0.48 19.09 -4.83
C LYS A 57 -0.09 20.52 -4.80
N GLY A 58 -0.99 20.76 -3.87
CA GLY A 58 -1.63 22.08 -3.69
C GLY A 58 -2.88 22.32 -4.54
N VAL A 59 -3.22 21.40 -5.45
CA VAL A 59 -4.43 21.48 -6.27
C VAL A 59 -5.57 20.73 -5.57
N TYR A 60 -6.10 21.31 -4.50
CA TYR A 60 -7.31 20.81 -3.87
C TYR A 60 -8.03 21.95 -3.15
N GLN A 61 -9.32 21.83 -3.05
CA GLN A 61 -10.15 22.74 -2.28
C GLN A 61 -10.18 22.25 -0.83
N SER A 62 -9.71 23.10 0.10
CA SER A 62 -9.82 22.80 1.53
C SER A 62 -11.29 22.86 1.94
N ASP A 63 -11.73 21.88 2.74
CA ASP A 63 -13.05 21.90 3.35
C ASP A 63 -12.99 22.71 4.65
N PHE A 64 -13.94 23.62 4.83
CA PHE A 64 -14.06 24.45 6.05
C PHE A 64 -14.21 23.62 7.33
N PHE A 65 -14.73 22.41 7.20
CA PHE A 65 -15.03 21.52 8.34
C PHE A 65 -13.87 20.62 8.74
N ILE A 66 -12.81 20.54 7.93
CA ILE A 66 -11.67 19.68 8.20
C ILE A 66 -10.44 20.54 8.49
N PRO A 67 -9.96 20.60 9.74
CA PRO A 67 -8.80 21.39 10.09
C PRO A 67 -7.55 20.88 9.40
N ASP A 68 -6.93 21.75 8.62
CA ASP A 68 -5.70 21.46 7.85
C ASP A 68 -4.42 21.41 8.73
N SER A 69 -4.59 21.58 10.04
CA SER A 69 -3.48 21.69 11.01
C SER A 69 -2.55 20.47 11.10
N ARG A 70 -2.99 19.32 10.63
CA ARG A 70 -2.20 18.06 10.67
C ARG A 70 -1.25 17.89 9.49
N ARG A 71 -1.49 18.55 8.36
CA ARG A 71 -0.81 18.30 7.08
C ARG A 71 0.70 18.55 7.08
N PRO A 72 1.22 19.69 7.57
CA PRO A 72 2.67 19.94 7.49
C PRO A 72 3.47 18.96 8.34
N LYS A 73 2.94 18.52 9.48
CA LYS A 73 3.57 17.52 10.34
C LYS A 73 3.48 16.12 9.70
N SER A 74 2.37 15.80 9.09
CA SER A 74 2.15 14.53 8.37
C SER A 74 3.08 14.42 7.16
N GLU A 75 3.19 15.47 6.34
CA GLU A 75 4.12 15.47 5.20
C GLU A 75 5.58 15.27 5.64
N LYS A 76 6.01 15.94 6.71
CA LYS A 76 7.35 15.75 7.27
C LYS A 76 7.57 14.30 7.69
N LEU A 77 6.59 13.72 8.38
CA LEU A 77 6.66 12.34 8.83
C LEU A 77 6.76 11.37 7.65
N MET A 78 5.89 11.49 6.65
CA MET A 78 5.92 10.62 5.47
C MET A 78 7.25 10.74 4.71
N LYS A 79 7.74 11.95 4.46
CA LYS A 79 9.05 12.16 3.83
C LYS A 79 10.20 11.52 4.61
N THR A 80 10.15 11.56 5.94
CA THR A 80 11.18 10.94 6.79
C THR A 80 11.13 9.43 6.69
N ILE A 81 9.92 8.82 6.74
CA ILE A 81 9.72 7.39 6.57
C ILE A 81 10.21 6.94 5.20
N ASP A 82 9.84 7.66 4.15
CA ASP A 82 10.25 7.35 2.78
C ASP A 82 11.78 7.41 2.63
N LYS A 83 12.42 8.45 3.20
CA LYS A 83 13.88 8.58 3.19
C LYS A 83 14.57 7.42 3.89
N ILE A 84 14.08 6.99 5.05
CA ILE A 84 14.66 5.86 5.79
C ILE A 84 14.47 4.56 5.00
N ASN A 85 13.30 4.35 4.41
CA ASN A 85 13.00 3.16 3.65
C ASN A 85 13.75 3.10 2.31
N ALA A 86 14.02 4.24 1.68
CA ALA A 86 14.83 4.30 0.47
C ALA A 86 16.30 3.91 0.72
N THR A 87 16.83 4.24 1.91
CA THR A 87 18.26 4.00 2.23
C THR A 87 18.56 2.56 2.63
N GLY A 88 17.59 1.80 3.10
CA GLY A 88 17.88 0.49 3.71
C GLY A 88 16.81 -0.59 3.56
N GLY A 89 15.86 -0.43 2.62
CA GLY A 89 14.75 -1.37 2.40
C GLY A 89 13.82 -1.49 3.60
N ASN A 90 12.59 -1.13 3.46
CA ASN A 90 11.43 -1.28 4.38
C ASN A 90 11.75 -1.46 5.89
N ARG A 91 12.66 -0.62 6.42
CA ARG A 91 13.07 -0.66 7.84
C ARG A 91 11.97 -0.19 8.76
N ILE A 92 11.15 0.75 8.30
CA ILE A 92 10.00 1.25 9.04
C ILE A 92 8.73 0.77 8.35
N THR A 93 7.90 0.05 9.08
CA THR A 93 6.59 -0.41 8.64
C THR A 93 5.53 -0.02 9.65
N PHE A 94 4.31 0.15 9.19
CA PHE A 94 3.18 0.37 10.08
C PHE A 94 2.78 -0.95 10.75
N ALA A 95 2.60 -0.94 12.07
CA ALA A 95 2.24 -2.15 12.84
C ALA A 95 0.99 -2.86 12.28
N ALA A 96 0.05 -2.09 11.70
CA ALA A 96 -1.15 -2.64 11.06
C ALA A 96 -0.88 -3.52 9.83
N GLN A 97 0.32 -3.47 9.25
CA GLN A 97 0.73 -4.34 8.14
C GLN A 97 1.17 -5.74 8.60
N GLY A 98 1.36 -5.93 9.91
CA GLY A 98 1.89 -7.16 10.49
C GLY A 98 3.42 -7.27 10.33
N ILE A 99 4.06 -7.88 11.32
CA ILE A 99 5.52 -8.11 11.34
C ILE A 99 5.84 -9.41 10.59
N ARG A 100 5.08 -10.46 10.85
CA ARG A 100 5.20 -11.75 10.16
C ARG A 100 4.15 -11.82 9.06
N LYS A 101 4.59 -12.13 7.85
CA LYS A 101 3.72 -12.23 6.67
C LYS A 101 3.67 -13.67 6.16
N PRO A 102 3.01 -14.61 6.88
CA PRO A 102 2.97 -16.02 6.48
C PRO A 102 2.29 -16.23 5.12
N TRP A 103 1.48 -15.28 4.70
CA TRP A 103 0.80 -15.24 3.41
C TRP A 103 1.68 -14.76 2.25
N SER A 104 2.89 -14.19 2.55
CA SER A 104 3.75 -13.69 1.48
C SER A 104 4.33 -14.87 0.71
N MET A 105 4.39 -14.71 -0.61
CA MET A 105 4.99 -15.72 -1.48
C MET A 105 6.45 -15.95 -1.09
N GLN A 106 6.79 -17.20 -0.79
CA GLN A 106 8.17 -17.61 -0.55
C GLN A 106 8.89 -17.72 -1.90
N ARG A 107 9.91 -16.90 -2.07
CA ARG A 107 10.74 -16.86 -3.29
C ARG A 107 12.16 -17.26 -2.94
N HIS A 108 12.41 -18.54 -2.82
CA HIS A 108 13.74 -19.08 -2.47
C HIS A 108 14.70 -19.06 -3.65
N PHE A 109 14.18 -19.14 -4.89
CA PHE A 109 14.99 -19.12 -6.11
C PHE A 109 14.52 -17.98 -6.98
N GLN A 110 15.31 -16.92 -7.06
CA GLN A 110 15.11 -15.79 -7.96
C GLN A 110 16.36 -15.57 -8.78
N SER A 111 16.19 -15.34 -10.07
CA SER A 111 17.28 -14.82 -10.91
C SER A 111 17.61 -13.39 -10.45
N PRO A 112 18.88 -12.97 -10.61
CA PRO A 112 19.28 -11.60 -10.35
C PRO A 112 18.46 -10.60 -11.16
N LYS A 113 18.26 -9.42 -10.60
CA LYS A 113 17.40 -8.37 -11.20
C LYS A 113 18.22 -7.45 -12.10
N TYR A 114 18.84 -7.97 -13.11
CA TYR A 114 19.77 -7.25 -14.01
C TYR A 114 19.17 -5.97 -14.61
N THR A 115 17.87 -5.90 -14.82
CA THR A 115 17.19 -4.75 -15.44
C THR A 115 16.70 -3.70 -14.46
N THR A 116 16.65 -4.00 -13.17
CA THR A 116 16.03 -3.13 -12.15
C THR A 116 16.89 -2.86 -10.92
N ASN A 117 18.04 -3.57 -10.80
CA ASN A 117 18.96 -3.38 -9.69
C ASN A 117 20.40 -3.33 -10.20
N TRP A 118 21.03 -2.17 -10.08
CA TRP A 118 22.42 -1.95 -10.49
C TRP A 118 23.44 -2.85 -9.76
N ASN A 119 23.14 -3.21 -8.52
CA ASN A 119 24.03 -4.05 -7.73
C ASN A 119 24.06 -5.52 -8.18
N ASP A 120 23.06 -5.94 -8.96
CA ASP A 120 22.96 -7.30 -9.48
C ASP A 120 23.63 -7.43 -10.87
N LEU A 121 24.17 -6.36 -11.44
CA LEU A 121 24.87 -6.39 -12.71
C LEU A 121 26.16 -7.20 -12.62
N LEU A 122 26.42 -7.98 -13.67
CA LEU A 122 27.68 -8.72 -13.79
C LEU A 122 28.84 -7.74 -13.95
N VAL A 123 29.81 -7.85 -13.08
CA VAL A 123 31.04 -7.07 -13.18
C VAL A 123 31.99 -7.80 -14.13
N VAL A 124 32.26 -7.20 -15.29
CA VAL A 124 33.28 -7.67 -16.23
C VAL A 124 34.64 -7.25 -15.68
N LYS A 125 35.51 -8.23 -15.43
CA LYS A 125 36.90 -8.01 -15.07
C LYS A 125 37.76 -7.93 -16.31
#